data_fc3c2daa68c385e92fd729da260fa61e
#
_entry.id   fc3c2daa68c385e92fd729da260fa61e
#
_cell.length_a   1.000
_cell.length_b   1.000
_cell.length_c   1.000
_cell.angle_alpha   90.00
_cell.angle_beta   90.00
_cell.angle_gamma   90.00
#
_symmetry.space_group_name_H-M   'P 1'
#
loop_
_entity.id
_entity.type
_entity.pdbx_description
1 polymer ?
#
loop_
_entity_poly.entity_id
_entity_poly.type
_entity_poly.pdbx_seq_one_letter_code
_entity_poly.pdbx_strand_id
1 'polypeptide(L)'
;MTKDIMLFVLFLAVLLLCAWPLGKYMARVFNYEKTCGERFFAPLENIFYKMAKVDPRTEMPWKEYCLNLIIFNALGMLSLFVLQLTQAFLPLNPQQLPNVETWHLAFNTAASFMTNTNWQAYSGETTLSYLTQMLGLTVQNFLSAATGAAVAIALIRGLVRKNTGELGNFWADIIRCTTRILLPICVVATLLLVSQGVIQNLNPYVDVQTVEGAQQTIAMGPVASQEAIKELGTNGGGFFNANSSHPFENPTPWSNFLEMFLILVIPTGLLFTFGEMCKDKKQGYAVLASMLLLFVLMLGVCYASEKYGNPIVAAQGISGDTAMEGKEVRFGIGSSSLFATVTTTASCGAVNSMHDSYTGTGGLVPMLQMMLGEVVLGGVGAGFYGMMLYVFITVFIVGLMVGRTPEYLGKKIEAKEVVLTIAGLLIPAATILTMSAVSCLTEAGQAGISNPGPHGLSEILYGFASGVGNNGSAFAGLGANSLWYNVLIGLAMLIGRFAVIVPVLAIAGNMATKKIAPANAGTFNTGSSLFAVLLAGVVLIVGALTFLPALALGPIVDQLFMLQGKVF
;
A
#
# COMPACT_ATOMS: atom_id res chain seq x y z
N MET A 1 27.56 -6.28 -3.38
CA MET A 1 27.43 -4.92 -2.87
C MET A 1 27.44 -3.87 -3.99
N THR A 2 28.46 -3.70 -4.82
CA THR A 2 28.47 -2.69 -5.90
C THR A 2 27.32 -2.85 -6.89
N LYS A 3 26.99 -4.08 -7.30
CA LYS A 3 25.87 -4.37 -8.20
C LYS A 3 24.52 -4.02 -7.59
N ASP A 4 24.34 -4.29 -6.29
CA ASP A 4 23.09 -4.00 -5.59
C ASP A 4 22.87 -2.49 -5.44
N ILE A 5 23.92 -1.73 -5.08
CA ILE A 5 23.86 -0.27 -5.02
C ILE A 5 23.54 0.32 -6.40
N MET A 6 24.14 -0.23 -7.46
CA MET A 6 23.86 0.18 -8.84
C MET A 6 22.41 -0.07 -9.23
N LEU A 7 21.84 -1.22 -8.81
CA LEU A 7 20.42 -1.53 -8.97
C LEU A 7 19.53 -0.50 -8.26
N PHE A 8 19.85 -0.15 -7.00
CA PHE A 8 19.06 0.83 -6.23
C PHE A 8 19.08 2.22 -6.87
N VAL A 9 20.25 2.67 -7.31
CA VAL A 9 20.38 3.97 -8.00
C VAL A 9 19.64 3.95 -9.34
N LEU A 10 19.79 2.89 -10.13
CA LEU A 10 19.09 2.73 -11.41
C LEU A 10 17.57 2.73 -11.20
N PHE A 11 17.08 1.98 -10.22
CA PHE A 11 15.67 1.89 -9.89
C PHE A 11 15.08 3.27 -9.55
N LEU A 12 15.70 4.00 -8.64
CA LEU A 12 15.24 5.34 -8.26
C LEU A 12 15.33 6.33 -9.42
N ALA A 13 16.38 6.27 -10.24
CA ALA A 13 16.52 7.14 -11.41
C ALA A 13 15.41 6.89 -12.45
N VAL A 14 15.12 5.63 -12.78
CA VAL A 14 14.05 5.25 -13.72
C VAL A 14 12.68 5.64 -13.15
N LEU A 15 12.45 5.38 -11.86
CA LEU A 15 11.21 5.75 -11.18
C LEU A 15 10.94 7.26 -11.29
N LEU A 16 11.89 8.10 -10.91
CA LEU A 16 11.73 9.56 -10.93
C LEU A 16 11.57 10.10 -12.36
N LEU A 17 12.33 9.55 -13.32
CA LEU A 17 12.25 9.92 -14.72
C LEU A 17 10.86 9.67 -15.32
N CYS A 18 10.23 8.53 -14.97
CA CYS A 18 8.91 8.15 -15.47
C CYS A 18 7.77 8.79 -14.66
N ALA A 19 7.92 8.93 -13.34
CA ALA A 19 6.91 9.53 -12.49
C ALA A 19 6.67 11.02 -12.77
N TRP A 20 7.70 11.75 -13.19
CA TRP A 20 7.58 13.17 -13.52
C TRP A 20 6.59 13.48 -14.69
N PRO A 21 6.70 12.87 -15.89
CA PRO A 21 5.72 13.07 -16.95
C PRO A 21 4.35 12.49 -16.59
N LEU A 22 4.30 11.34 -15.87
CA LEU A 22 3.06 10.75 -15.40
C LEU A 22 2.31 11.71 -14.48
N GLY A 23 2.99 12.35 -13.53
CA GLY A 23 2.37 13.32 -12.62
C GLY A 23 1.75 14.52 -13.34
N LYS A 24 2.41 15.03 -14.39
CA LYS A 24 1.83 16.09 -15.25
C LYS A 24 0.60 15.59 -16.01
N TYR A 25 0.63 14.36 -16.51
CA TYR A 25 -0.51 13.77 -17.19
C TYR A 25 -1.69 13.59 -16.22
N MET A 26 -1.44 13.08 -15.02
CA MET A 26 -2.45 12.90 -13.97
C MET A 26 -3.08 14.25 -13.57
N ALA A 27 -2.29 15.31 -13.42
CA ALA A 27 -2.81 16.65 -13.14
C ALA A 27 -3.82 17.11 -14.21
N ARG A 28 -3.56 16.87 -15.49
CA ARG A 28 -4.49 17.18 -16.59
C ARG A 28 -5.76 16.33 -16.53
N VAL A 29 -5.62 15.02 -16.25
CA VAL A 29 -6.76 14.11 -16.12
C VAL A 29 -7.72 14.59 -15.04
N PHE A 30 -7.21 14.95 -13.86
CA PHE A 30 -8.02 15.36 -12.72
C PHE A 30 -8.47 16.83 -12.75
N ASN A 31 -7.85 17.67 -13.59
CA ASN A 31 -8.34 19.01 -13.91
C ASN A 31 -9.39 19.01 -15.04
N TYR A 32 -9.80 17.81 -15.51
CA TYR A 32 -10.74 17.65 -16.62
C TYR A 32 -10.29 18.31 -17.93
N GLU A 33 -8.97 18.46 -18.12
CA GLU A 33 -8.38 18.93 -19.35
C GLU A 33 -8.42 17.83 -20.44
N LYS A 34 -8.32 18.26 -21.70
CA LYS A 34 -8.18 17.32 -22.82
C LYS A 34 -6.83 16.60 -22.74
N THR A 35 -6.88 15.27 -22.78
CA THR A 35 -5.69 14.40 -22.70
C THR A 35 -5.55 13.55 -23.95
N CYS A 36 -4.39 12.91 -24.11
CA CYS A 36 -4.17 11.93 -25.16
C CYS A 36 -5.24 10.81 -25.06
N GLY A 37 -5.76 10.36 -26.18
CA GLY A 37 -6.80 9.32 -26.21
C GLY A 37 -8.22 9.78 -25.86
N GLU A 38 -8.51 11.09 -25.77
CA GLU A 38 -9.84 11.63 -25.45
C GLU A 38 -10.95 11.01 -26.28
N ARG A 39 -10.72 10.82 -27.59
CA ARG A 39 -11.70 10.24 -28.51
C ARG A 39 -12.06 8.79 -28.16
N PHE A 40 -11.17 8.07 -27.51
CA PHE A 40 -11.36 6.68 -27.09
C PHE A 40 -11.98 6.60 -25.68
N PHE A 41 -11.46 7.37 -24.73
CA PHE A 41 -11.89 7.29 -23.34
C PHE A 41 -13.22 7.97 -23.07
N ALA A 42 -13.51 9.11 -23.68
CA ALA A 42 -14.73 9.87 -23.41
C ALA A 42 -16.03 9.09 -23.71
N PRO A 43 -16.16 8.32 -24.82
CA PRO A 43 -17.32 7.46 -25.03
C PRO A 43 -17.49 6.39 -23.94
N LEU A 44 -16.40 5.76 -23.51
CA LEU A 44 -16.40 4.75 -22.46
C LEU A 44 -16.85 5.35 -21.12
N GLU A 45 -16.28 6.49 -20.73
CA GLU A 45 -16.67 7.22 -19.51
C GLU A 45 -18.15 7.61 -19.54
N ASN A 46 -18.65 8.08 -20.68
CA ASN A 46 -20.06 8.45 -20.84
C ASN A 46 -21.03 7.26 -20.66
N ILE A 47 -20.61 6.04 -21.01
CA ILE A 47 -21.41 4.83 -20.73
C ILE A 47 -21.53 4.65 -19.21
N PHE A 48 -20.43 4.72 -18.47
CA PHE A 48 -20.45 4.59 -17.02
C PHE A 48 -21.24 5.71 -16.34
N TYR A 49 -21.09 6.97 -16.77
CA TYR A 49 -21.87 8.09 -16.23
C TYR A 49 -23.38 7.89 -16.45
N LYS A 50 -23.79 7.44 -17.63
CA LYS A 50 -25.19 7.14 -17.92
C LYS A 50 -25.73 5.97 -17.09
N MET A 51 -24.95 4.90 -16.94
CA MET A 51 -25.33 3.74 -16.12
C MET A 51 -25.51 4.12 -14.66
N ALA A 52 -24.60 4.92 -14.11
CA ALA A 52 -24.63 5.39 -12.74
C ALA A 52 -25.59 6.58 -12.51
N LYS A 53 -26.18 7.14 -13.59
CA LYS A 53 -27.03 8.35 -13.56
C LYS A 53 -26.32 9.54 -12.88
N VAL A 54 -25.04 9.69 -13.12
CA VAL A 54 -24.17 10.72 -12.56
C VAL A 54 -23.90 11.81 -13.61
N ASP A 55 -24.05 13.07 -13.23
CA ASP A 55 -23.50 14.19 -13.99
C ASP A 55 -22.08 14.49 -13.50
N PRO A 56 -21.02 14.24 -14.29
CA PRO A 56 -19.64 14.46 -13.88
C PRO A 56 -19.30 15.92 -13.60
N ARG A 57 -20.16 16.86 -13.97
CA ARG A 57 -19.97 18.30 -13.75
C ARG A 57 -20.51 18.79 -12.41
N THR A 58 -21.38 18.01 -11.75
CA THR A 58 -21.93 18.35 -10.43
C THR A 58 -20.85 18.14 -9.39
N GLU A 59 -20.43 19.21 -8.74
CA GLU A 59 -19.44 19.16 -7.66
C GLU A 59 -20.10 18.83 -6.33
N MET A 60 -19.38 18.09 -5.48
CA MET A 60 -19.86 17.59 -4.21
C MET A 60 -19.13 18.27 -3.04
N PRO A 61 -19.83 18.68 -1.97
CA PRO A 61 -19.19 19.01 -0.71
C PRO A 61 -18.58 17.75 -0.07
N TRP A 62 -17.61 17.93 0.85
CA TRP A 62 -16.85 16.83 1.41
C TRP A 62 -17.71 15.71 2.04
N LYS A 63 -18.85 16.05 2.67
CA LYS A 63 -19.75 15.06 3.27
C LYS A 63 -20.41 14.15 2.24
N GLU A 64 -20.88 14.75 1.15
CA GLU A 64 -21.49 14.00 0.04
C GLU A 64 -20.45 13.16 -0.69
N TYR A 65 -19.27 13.72 -0.93
CA TYR A 65 -18.13 13.00 -1.51
C TYR A 65 -17.76 11.77 -0.66
N CYS A 66 -17.65 11.95 0.66
CA CYS A 66 -17.36 10.89 1.62
C CYS A 66 -18.45 9.82 1.67
N LEU A 67 -19.73 10.23 1.69
CA LEU A 67 -20.87 9.30 1.70
C LEU A 67 -20.89 8.43 0.43
N ASN A 68 -20.71 9.04 -0.75
CA ASN A 68 -20.65 8.30 -2.01
C ASN A 68 -19.48 7.30 -2.01
N LEU A 69 -18.32 7.70 -1.49
CA LEU A 69 -17.16 6.83 -1.33
C LEU A 69 -17.48 5.63 -0.42
N ILE A 70 -18.10 5.86 0.74
CA ILE A 70 -18.44 4.79 1.69
C ILE A 70 -19.45 3.81 1.07
N ILE A 71 -20.51 4.32 0.42
CA ILE A 71 -21.52 3.48 -0.25
C ILE A 71 -20.87 2.64 -1.35
N PHE A 72 -20.03 3.25 -2.20
CA PHE A 72 -19.33 2.55 -3.27
C PHE A 72 -18.46 1.40 -2.75
N ASN A 73 -17.66 1.67 -1.71
CA ASN A 73 -16.81 0.66 -1.12
C ASN A 73 -17.62 -0.45 -0.39
N ALA A 74 -18.69 -0.09 0.30
CA ALA A 74 -19.58 -1.07 0.95
C ALA A 74 -20.25 -2.02 -0.07
N LEU A 75 -20.67 -1.49 -1.22
CA LEU A 75 -21.23 -2.31 -2.31
C LEU A 75 -20.15 -3.23 -2.91
N GLY A 76 -18.93 -2.74 -3.10
CA GLY A 76 -17.80 -3.54 -3.55
C GLY A 76 -17.48 -4.70 -2.59
N MET A 77 -17.42 -4.40 -1.29
CA MET A 77 -17.22 -5.39 -0.23
C MET A 77 -18.32 -6.46 -0.23
N LEU A 78 -19.59 -6.04 -0.27
CA LEU A 78 -20.72 -6.96 -0.30
C LEU A 78 -20.69 -7.85 -1.54
N SER A 79 -20.39 -7.27 -2.71
CA SER A 79 -20.31 -8.03 -3.97
C SER A 79 -19.24 -9.10 -3.91
N LEU A 80 -18.04 -8.79 -3.41
CA LEU A 80 -16.97 -9.77 -3.26
C LEU A 80 -17.30 -10.82 -2.19
N PHE A 81 -17.92 -10.43 -1.07
CA PHE A 81 -18.37 -11.37 -0.04
C PHE A 81 -19.35 -12.42 -0.62
N VAL A 82 -20.38 -11.95 -1.33
CA VAL A 82 -21.38 -12.85 -1.95
C VAL A 82 -20.75 -13.74 -3.03
N LEU A 83 -19.86 -13.17 -3.87
CA LEU A 83 -19.19 -13.90 -4.95
C LEU A 83 -18.41 -15.11 -4.41
N GLN A 84 -17.69 -14.97 -3.32
CA GLN A 84 -16.94 -16.06 -2.68
C GLN A 84 -17.85 -17.17 -2.13
N LEU A 85 -18.99 -16.80 -1.56
CA LEU A 85 -19.95 -17.76 -0.99
C LEU A 85 -20.81 -18.47 -2.04
N THR A 86 -20.73 -18.06 -3.32
CA THR A 86 -21.54 -18.59 -4.42
C THR A 86 -20.73 -19.11 -5.59
N GLN A 87 -19.40 -19.07 -5.53
CA GLN A 87 -18.51 -19.36 -6.67
C GLN A 87 -18.67 -20.77 -7.26
N ALA A 88 -19.08 -21.75 -6.46
CA ALA A 88 -19.31 -23.12 -6.95
C ALA A 88 -20.41 -23.22 -8.00
N PHE A 89 -21.36 -22.27 -8.00
CA PHE A 89 -22.49 -22.23 -8.93
C PHE A 89 -22.23 -21.32 -10.15
N LEU A 90 -21.07 -20.66 -10.19
CA LEU A 90 -20.76 -19.67 -11.20
C LEU A 90 -19.83 -20.24 -12.30
N PRO A 91 -19.82 -19.66 -13.50
CA PRO A 91 -18.95 -20.09 -14.59
C PRO A 91 -17.47 -19.78 -14.29
N LEU A 92 -16.57 -20.24 -15.17
CA LEU A 92 -15.11 -20.05 -15.06
C LEU A 92 -14.53 -20.66 -13.77
N ASN A 93 -15.03 -21.82 -13.39
CA ASN A 93 -14.52 -22.67 -12.30
C ASN A 93 -14.11 -24.06 -12.84
N PRO A 94 -13.08 -24.15 -13.71
CA PRO A 94 -12.69 -25.41 -14.33
C PRO A 94 -12.19 -26.45 -13.35
N GLN A 95 -11.70 -26.04 -12.17
CA GLN A 95 -11.25 -26.90 -11.09
C GLN A 95 -12.39 -27.39 -10.18
N GLN A 96 -13.62 -26.93 -10.42
CA GLN A 96 -14.79 -27.22 -9.59
C GLN A 96 -14.58 -26.92 -8.10
N LEU A 97 -13.89 -25.81 -7.80
CA LEU A 97 -13.64 -25.37 -6.45
C LEU A 97 -14.97 -25.10 -5.72
N PRO A 98 -15.09 -25.52 -4.45
CA PRO A 98 -16.29 -25.25 -3.65
C PRO A 98 -16.45 -23.76 -3.32
N ASN A 99 -17.56 -23.41 -2.70
CA ASN A 99 -17.72 -22.11 -2.06
C ASN A 99 -16.68 -21.95 -0.93
N VAL A 100 -16.26 -20.71 -0.65
CA VAL A 100 -15.39 -20.45 0.53
C VAL A 100 -16.11 -20.94 1.77
N GLU A 101 -15.47 -21.85 2.52
CA GLU A 101 -16.10 -22.64 3.57
C GLU A 101 -16.63 -21.81 4.72
N THR A 102 -15.90 -20.76 5.12
CA THR A 102 -16.21 -19.99 6.30
C THR A 102 -16.57 -18.54 5.98
N TRP A 103 -17.63 -18.04 6.61
CA TRP A 103 -18.07 -16.65 6.46
C TRP A 103 -17.00 -15.66 6.92
N HIS A 104 -16.20 -15.99 7.94
CA HIS A 104 -15.17 -15.10 8.45
C HIS A 104 -13.99 -14.95 7.49
N LEU A 105 -13.63 -16.00 6.74
CA LEU A 105 -12.63 -15.91 5.68
C LEU A 105 -13.13 -15.06 4.51
N ALA A 106 -14.39 -15.30 4.08
CA ALA A 106 -15.02 -14.49 3.04
C ALA A 106 -15.16 -13.01 3.46
N PHE A 107 -15.48 -12.73 4.73
CA PHE A 107 -15.51 -11.37 5.29
C PHE A 107 -14.13 -10.72 5.28
N ASN A 108 -13.10 -11.43 5.78
CA ASN A 108 -11.73 -10.95 5.81
C ASN A 108 -11.27 -10.57 4.40
N THR A 109 -11.45 -11.47 3.43
CA THR A 109 -11.08 -11.25 2.03
C THR A 109 -11.83 -10.06 1.41
N ALA A 110 -13.14 -9.96 1.67
CA ALA A 110 -13.94 -8.86 1.13
C ALA A 110 -13.52 -7.50 1.73
N ALA A 111 -13.30 -7.43 3.04
CA ALA A 111 -12.77 -6.24 3.70
C ALA A 111 -11.37 -5.89 3.17
N SER A 112 -10.52 -6.89 3.01
CA SER A 112 -9.15 -6.77 2.55
C SER A 112 -9.04 -6.15 1.16
N PHE A 113 -9.74 -6.69 0.17
CA PHE A 113 -9.66 -6.19 -1.20
C PHE A 113 -10.37 -4.84 -1.39
N MET A 114 -11.46 -4.60 -0.68
CA MET A 114 -12.15 -3.32 -0.69
C MET A 114 -11.28 -2.20 -0.08
N THR A 115 -10.54 -2.48 0.98
CA THR A 115 -9.67 -1.48 1.64
C THR A 115 -8.32 -1.28 0.97
N ASN A 116 -8.03 -1.95 -0.13
CA ASN A 116 -6.72 -1.97 -0.80
C ASN A 116 -5.63 -2.71 -0.02
N THR A 117 -6.00 -3.50 0.97
CA THR A 117 -5.04 -4.24 1.79
C THR A 117 -4.52 -5.49 1.08
N ASN A 118 -5.42 -6.24 0.48
CA ASN A 118 -5.16 -7.50 -0.22
C ASN A 118 -4.51 -8.60 0.64
N TRP A 119 -4.71 -8.55 1.95
CA TRP A 119 -4.37 -9.64 2.86
C TRP A 119 -5.14 -10.91 2.49
N GLN A 120 -4.46 -12.04 2.39
CA GLN A 120 -5.03 -13.33 2.05
C GLN A 120 -4.62 -14.38 3.10
N ALA A 121 -5.59 -14.88 3.87
CA ALA A 121 -5.40 -15.97 4.81
C ALA A 121 -5.70 -17.34 4.16
N TYR A 122 -5.48 -17.48 2.85
CA TYR A 122 -5.75 -18.65 2.02
C TYR A 122 -4.82 -18.69 0.82
N SER A 123 -4.71 -19.83 0.18
CA SER A 123 -4.04 -20.01 -1.11
C SER A 123 -5.03 -19.77 -2.26
N GLY A 124 -4.82 -18.70 -3.03
CA GLY A 124 -5.76 -18.28 -4.07
C GLY A 124 -5.99 -19.35 -5.14
N GLU A 125 -4.93 -20.04 -5.55
CA GLU A 125 -4.93 -21.11 -6.54
C GLU A 125 -5.74 -22.34 -6.14
N THR A 126 -5.92 -22.60 -4.84
CA THR A 126 -6.70 -23.74 -4.35
C THR A 126 -8.06 -23.37 -3.75
N THR A 127 -8.33 -22.07 -3.60
CA THR A 127 -9.53 -21.59 -2.89
C THR A 127 -10.50 -20.85 -3.80
N LEU A 128 -10.01 -20.10 -4.80
CA LEU A 128 -10.83 -19.19 -5.60
C LEU A 128 -10.88 -19.56 -7.07
N SER A 129 -12.11 -19.59 -7.62
CA SER A 129 -12.34 -19.78 -9.05
C SER A 129 -11.78 -18.61 -9.88
N TYR A 130 -11.55 -18.83 -11.17
CA TYR A 130 -11.10 -17.77 -12.08
C TYR A 130 -12.05 -16.58 -12.11
N LEU A 131 -13.37 -16.84 -12.05
CA LEU A 131 -14.33 -15.74 -11.99
C LEU A 131 -14.16 -14.91 -10.73
N THR A 132 -13.96 -15.53 -9.58
CA THR A 132 -13.73 -14.84 -8.30
C THR A 132 -12.42 -14.06 -8.32
N GLN A 133 -11.34 -14.63 -8.89
CA GLN A 133 -10.07 -13.96 -9.08
C GLN A 133 -10.20 -12.72 -9.99
N MET A 134 -10.91 -12.83 -11.11
CA MET A 134 -11.05 -11.76 -12.11
C MET A 134 -12.08 -10.71 -11.69
N LEU A 135 -13.35 -11.12 -11.53
CA LEU A 135 -14.46 -10.21 -11.27
C LEU A 135 -14.48 -9.72 -9.81
N GLY A 136 -14.03 -10.55 -8.89
CA GLY A 136 -13.88 -10.22 -7.49
C GLY A 136 -12.59 -9.44 -7.22
N LEU A 137 -11.45 -10.16 -7.15
CA LEU A 137 -10.19 -9.60 -6.68
C LEU A 137 -9.62 -8.53 -7.63
N THR A 138 -9.43 -8.86 -8.91
CA THR A 138 -8.84 -7.93 -9.88
C THR A 138 -9.67 -6.65 -10.05
N VAL A 139 -11.00 -6.75 -10.09
CA VAL A 139 -11.87 -5.56 -10.17
C VAL A 139 -11.71 -4.70 -8.91
N GLN A 140 -11.69 -5.31 -7.71
CA GLN A 140 -11.47 -4.55 -6.47
C GLN A 140 -10.09 -3.87 -6.45
N ASN A 141 -9.05 -4.46 -7.03
CA ASN A 141 -7.74 -3.84 -7.14
C ASN A 141 -7.82 -2.51 -7.93
N PHE A 142 -8.55 -2.46 -9.03
CA PHE A 142 -8.80 -1.20 -9.76
C PHE A 142 -9.59 -0.20 -8.92
N LEU A 143 -10.68 -0.63 -8.30
CA LEU A 143 -11.62 0.25 -7.61
C LEU A 143 -11.05 0.81 -6.31
N SER A 144 -10.33 0.00 -5.54
CA SER A 144 -9.72 0.43 -4.27
C SER A 144 -8.54 1.38 -4.49
N ALA A 145 -7.73 1.17 -5.54
CA ALA A 145 -6.66 2.08 -5.96
C ALA A 145 -7.23 3.42 -6.45
N ALA A 146 -8.27 3.38 -7.32
CA ALA A 146 -8.94 4.58 -7.79
C ALA A 146 -9.57 5.38 -6.65
N THR A 147 -10.11 4.70 -5.62
CA THR A 147 -10.64 5.33 -4.39
C THR A 147 -9.53 6.12 -3.67
N GLY A 148 -8.37 5.53 -3.48
CA GLY A 148 -7.22 6.22 -2.86
C GLY A 148 -6.79 7.46 -3.64
N ALA A 149 -6.66 7.33 -4.97
CA ALA A 149 -6.36 8.46 -5.86
C ALA A 149 -7.41 9.57 -5.76
N ALA A 150 -8.71 9.22 -5.76
CA ALA A 150 -9.80 10.18 -5.66
C ALA A 150 -9.73 10.98 -4.35
N VAL A 151 -9.44 10.35 -3.21
CA VAL A 151 -9.24 11.04 -1.92
C VAL A 151 -8.04 11.99 -1.97
N ALA A 152 -6.92 11.55 -2.55
CA ALA A 152 -5.74 12.41 -2.71
C ALA A 152 -6.05 13.67 -3.54
N ILE A 153 -6.76 13.50 -4.65
CA ILE A 153 -7.17 14.61 -5.52
C ILE A 153 -8.17 15.54 -4.82
N ALA A 154 -9.13 14.98 -4.07
CA ALA A 154 -10.05 15.78 -3.25
C ALA A 154 -9.29 16.62 -2.22
N LEU A 155 -8.27 16.04 -1.56
CA LEU A 155 -7.40 16.80 -0.65
C LEU A 155 -6.61 17.91 -1.37
N ILE A 156 -5.99 17.61 -2.51
CA ILE A 156 -5.27 18.61 -3.31
C ILE A 156 -6.21 19.75 -3.69
N ARG A 157 -7.42 19.45 -4.18
CA ARG A 157 -8.43 20.48 -4.49
C ARG A 157 -8.79 21.30 -3.25
N GLY A 158 -8.97 20.66 -2.10
CA GLY A 158 -9.21 21.33 -0.82
C GLY A 158 -8.09 22.30 -0.44
N LEU A 159 -6.84 21.95 -0.70
CA LEU A 159 -5.67 22.79 -0.44
C LEU A 159 -5.57 23.98 -1.39
N VAL A 160 -5.89 23.78 -2.66
CA VAL A 160 -5.68 24.78 -3.75
C VAL A 160 -6.88 25.71 -3.89
N ARG A 161 -8.10 25.22 -3.78
CA ARG A 161 -9.34 26.01 -3.94
C ARG A 161 -9.55 26.95 -2.76
N LYS A 162 -10.29 28.04 -2.97
CA LYS A 162 -10.62 29.05 -1.96
C LYS A 162 -12.08 29.43 -2.03
N ASN A 163 -12.65 29.79 -0.87
CA ASN A 163 -14.03 30.28 -0.74
C ASN A 163 -15.09 29.34 -1.36
N THR A 164 -14.86 28.04 -1.40
CA THR A 164 -15.81 27.04 -1.89
C THR A 164 -15.87 25.87 -0.89
N GLY A 165 -17.01 25.19 -0.80
CA GLY A 165 -17.14 23.97 0.00
C GLY A 165 -16.99 22.68 -0.82
N GLU A 166 -16.71 22.79 -2.11
CA GLU A 166 -16.78 21.71 -3.09
C GLU A 166 -15.41 21.11 -3.38
N LEU A 167 -15.34 19.77 -3.48
CA LEU A 167 -14.11 19.01 -3.69
C LEU A 167 -14.04 18.35 -5.07
N GLY A 168 -15.09 18.44 -5.88
CA GLY A 168 -15.23 17.76 -7.17
C GLY A 168 -16.28 16.66 -7.11
N ASN A 169 -16.24 15.72 -8.06
CA ASN A 169 -17.20 14.63 -8.16
C ASN A 169 -16.50 13.28 -7.97
N PHE A 170 -16.88 12.53 -6.94
CA PHE A 170 -16.28 11.24 -6.60
C PHE A 170 -16.36 10.23 -7.76
N TRP A 171 -17.52 10.10 -8.40
CA TRP A 171 -17.73 9.15 -9.48
C TRP A 171 -16.89 9.50 -10.72
N ALA A 172 -16.80 10.80 -11.02
CA ALA A 172 -15.95 11.25 -12.12
C ALA A 172 -14.47 10.98 -11.85
N ASP A 173 -14.01 11.18 -10.61
CA ASP A 173 -12.63 10.92 -10.23
C ASP A 173 -12.28 9.43 -10.32
N ILE A 174 -13.16 8.53 -9.83
CA ILE A 174 -12.99 7.07 -9.95
C ILE A 174 -12.94 6.61 -11.40
N ILE A 175 -13.94 7.03 -12.22
CA ILE A 175 -14.03 6.60 -13.61
C ILE A 175 -12.83 7.08 -14.40
N ARG A 176 -12.44 8.34 -14.27
CA ARG A 176 -11.28 8.90 -14.98
C ARG A 176 -9.95 8.30 -14.51
N CYS A 177 -9.79 8.04 -13.21
CA CYS A 177 -8.62 7.33 -12.71
C CYS A 177 -8.49 5.95 -13.34
N THR A 178 -9.58 5.18 -13.30
CA THR A 178 -9.60 3.81 -13.82
C THR A 178 -9.38 3.79 -15.34
N THR A 179 -10.11 4.59 -16.10
CA THR A 179 -10.08 4.52 -17.58
C THR A 179 -8.86 5.16 -18.20
N ARG A 180 -8.36 6.28 -17.63
CA ARG A 180 -7.28 7.07 -18.24
C ARG A 180 -5.90 6.82 -17.64
N ILE A 181 -5.81 6.30 -16.42
CA ILE A 181 -4.53 6.10 -15.73
C ILE A 181 -4.28 4.60 -15.54
N LEU A 182 -5.12 3.92 -14.73
CA LEU A 182 -4.85 2.55 -14.33
C LEU A 182 -4.93 1.57 -15.52
N LEU A 183 -6.05 1.55 -16.23
CA LEU A 183 -6.29 0.57 -17.30
C LEU A 183 -5.25 0.64 -18.43
N PRO A 184 -4.91 1.81 -19.01
CA PRO A 184 -3.91 1.85 -20.09
C PRO A 184 -2.53 1.36 -19.66
N ILE A 185 -2.09 1.71 -18.44
CA ILE A 185 -0.80 1.27 -17.92
C ILE A 185 -0.84 -0.24 -17.65
N CYS A 186 -1.93 -0.76 -17.08
CA CYS A 186 -2.09 -2.19 -16.83
C CYS A 186 -2.08 -3.03 -18.11
N VAL A 187 -2.71 -2.56 -19.19
CA VAL A 187 -2.66 -3.28 -20.48
C VAL A 187 -1.22 -3.44 -20.97
N VAL A 188 -0.43 -2.36 -20.92
CA VAL A 188 0.98 -2.40 -21.31
C VAL A 188 1.78 -3.30 -20.34
N ALA A 189 1.58 -3.15 -19.04
CA ALA A 189 2.26 -3.95 -18.02
C ALA A 189 1.94 -5.45 -18.16
N THR A 190 0.67 -5.81 -18.40
CA THR A 190 0.25 -7.20 -18.65
C THR A 190 1.00 -7.81 -19.84
N LEU A 191 1.10 -7.07 -20.96
CA LEU A 191 1.84 -7.56 -22.14
C LEU A 191 3.33 -7.75 -21.85
N LEU A 192 3.92 -6.86 -21.07
CA LEU A 192 5.32 -6.98 -20.64
C LEU A 192 5.51 -8.20 -19.71
N LEU A 193 4.62 -8.40 -18.73
CA LEU A 193 4.67 -9.55 -17.82
C LEU A 193 4.50 -10.88 -18.59
N VAL A 194 3.54 -10.97 -19.50
CA VAL A 194 3.37 -12.15 -20.37
C VAL A 194 4.64 -12.41 -21.19
N SER A 195 5.30 -11.37 -21.71
CA SER A 195 6.55 -11.53 -22.45
C SER A 195 7.69 -12.08 -21.59
N GLN A 196 7.61 -11.94 -20.27
CA GLN A 196 8.56 -12.51 -19.32
C GLN A 196 8.20 -13.94 -18.87
N GLY A 197 7.04 -14.46 -19.27
CA GLY A 197 6.60 -15.81 -18.93
C GLY A 197 5.54 -15.89 -17.85
N VAL A 198 4.97 -14.76 -17.40
CA VAL A 198 3.83 -14.77 -16.46
C VAL A 198 2.60 -15.34 -17.15
N ILE A 199 1.91 -16.27 -16.49
CA ILE A 199 0.79 -17.02 -17.08
C ILE A 199 -0.42 -16.10 -17.32
N GLN A 200 -1.05 -16.25 -18.48
CA GLN A 200 -2.31 -15.58 -18.82
C GLN A 200 -3.18 -16.49 -19.68
N ASN A 201 -4.01 -17.30 -19.05
CA ASN A 201 -4.95 -18.19 -19.74
C ASN A 201 -6.17 -18.52 -18.86
N LEU A 202 -7.10 -19.32 -19.41
CA LEU A 202 -8.28 -19.83 -18.70
C LEU A 202 -8.35 -21.37 -18.77
N ASN A 203 -7.22 -22.02 -19.02
CA ASN A 203 -7.13 -23.48 -19.11
C ASN A 203 -7.33 -24.10 -17.73
N PRO A 204 -7.82 -25.34 -17.66
CA PRO A 204 -7.75 -26.15 -16.43
C PRO A 204 -6.30 -26.31 -15.95
N TYR A 205 -6.14 -26.61 -14.68
CA TYR A 205 -4.84 -26.97 -14.13
C TYR A 205 -4.30 -28.22 -14.81
N VAL A 206 -2.98 -28.36 -14.82
CA VAL A 206 -2.28 -29.48 -15.48
C VAL A 206 -1.66 -30.37 -14.43
N ASP A 207 -2.11 -31.62 -14.39
CA ASP A 207 -1.49 -32.63 -13.54
C ASP A 207 -0.26 -33.23 -14.25
N VAL A 208 0.86 -33.20 -13.61
CA VAL A 208 2.14 -33.76 -14.09
C VAL A 208 2.70 -34.73 -13.07
N GLN A 209 3.52 -35.67 -13.54
CA GLN A 209 4.26 -36.57 -12.68
C GLN A 209 5.70 -36.05 -12.52
N THR A 210 6.16 -35.92 -11.27
CA THR A 210 7.54 -35.52 -10.98
C THR A 210 8.51 -36.65 -11.33
N VAL A 211 9.81 -36.32 -11.37
CA VAL A 211 10.86 -37.32 -11.63
C VAL A 211 10.86 -38.42 -10.58
N GLU A 212 10.48 -38.11 -9.35
CA GLU A 212 10.35 -39.06 -8.24
C GLU A 212 9.05 -39.88 -8.30
N GLY A 213 8.17 -39.62 -9.28
CA GLY A 213 6.89 -40.33 -9.46
C GLY A 213 5.72 -39.79 -8.67
N ALA A 214 5.87 -38.67 -7.95
CA ALA A 214 4.77 -38.00 -7.27
C ALA A 214 3.91 -37.22 -8.27
N GLN A 215 2.61 -37.09 -8.01
CA GLN A 215 1.76 -36.16 -8.76
C GLN A 215 1.93 -34.73 -8.26
N GLN A 216 2.02 -33.79 -9.21
CA GLN A 216 2.04 -32.34 -8.97
C GLN A 216 1.02 -31.67 -9.87
N THR A 217 0.17 -30.84 -9.29
CA THR A 217 -0.77 -30.01 -10.04
C THR A 217 -0.15 -28.66 -10.31
N ILE A 218 -0.02 -28.29 -11.59
CA ILE A 218 0.46 -26.97 -12.04
C ILE A 218 -0.77 -26.10 -12.25
N ALA A 219 -0.90 -25.08 -11.43
CA ALA A 219 -1.98 -24.12 -11.54
C ALA A 219 -1.81 -23.23 -12.78
N MET A 220 -2.93 -22.96 -13.47
CA MET A 220 -3.06 -22.06 -14.59
C MET A 220 -3.98 -20.89 -14.22
N GLY A 221 -4.12 -19.88 -15.07
CA GLY A 221 -5.09 -18.84 -14.82
C GLY A 221 -4.75 -17.47 -15.42
N PRO A 222 -5.61 -16.48 -15.20
CA PRO A 222 -5.45 -15.10 -15.67
C PRO A 222 -4.52 -14.29 -14.76
N VAL A 223 -3.28 -14.77 -14.59
CA VAL A 223 -2.32 -14.26 -13.59
C VAL A 223 -1.76 -12.90 -13.96
N ALA A 224 -1.22 -12.74 -15.20
CA ALA A 224 -0.52 -11.52 -15.60
C ALA A 224 -1.39 -10.25 -15.54
N SER A 225 -2.68 -10.35 -15.85
CA SER A 225 -3.60 -9.21 -15.76
C SER A 225 -3.91 -8.81 -14.32
N GLN A 226 -3.98 -9.77 -13.40
CA GLN A 226 -4.11 -9.50 -11.97
C GLN A 226 -2.81 -8.91 -11.42
N GLU A 227 -1.66 -9.48 -11.79
CA GLU A 227 -0.33 -9.03 -11.39
C GLU A 227 -0.09 -7.56 -11.76
N ALA A 228 -0.43 -7.18 -12.99
CA ALA A 228 -0.26 -5.81 -13.46
C ALA A 228 -1.01 -4.78 -12.60
N ILE A 229 -2.28 -5.04 -12.23
CA ILE A 229 -3.05 -4.09 -11.42
C ILE A 229 -2.72 -4.21 -9.93
N LYS A 230 -2.43 -5.40 -9.43
CA LYS A 230 -2.08 -5.58 -8.03
C LYS A 230 -0.84 -4.75 -7.67
N GLU A 231 0.11 -4.63 -8.59
CA GLU A 231 1.31 -3.83 -8.40
C GLU A 231 1.04 -2.34 -8.66
N LEU A 232 0.45 -2.00 -9.81
CA LEU A 232 0.17 -0.61 -10.19
C LEU A 232 -0.79 0.09 -9.22
N GLY A 233 -1.75 -0.65 -8.68
CA GLY A 233 -2.73 -0.16 -7.70
C GLY A 233 -2.21 -0.12 -6.27
N THR A 234 -0.95 -0.54 -6.04
CA THR A 234 -0.37 -0.76 -4.70
C THR A 234 -1.28 -1.62 -3.83
N ASN A 235 -1.75 -2.72 -4.39
CA ASN A 235 -2.70 -3.62 -3.74
C ASN A 235 -1.95 -4.75 -2.99
N GLY A 236 -1.20 -5.57 -3.72
CA GLY A 236 -0.62 -6.80 -3.21
C GLY A 236 -1.59 -7.99 -3.27
N GLY A 237 -1.38 -8.97 -2.41
CA GLY A 237 -1.97 -10.28 -2.58
C GLY A 237 -1.40 -10.98 -3.81
N GLY A 238 -2.10 -11.94 -4.36
CA GLY A 238 -1.66 -12.64 -5.56
C GLY A 238 -2.65 -13.70 -6.00
N PHE A 239 -2.45 -14.19 -7.21
CA PHE A 239 -3.15 -15.36 -7.70
C PHE A 239 -2.69 -16.60 -6.89
N PHE A 240 -1.37 -16.68 -6.63
CA PHE A 240 -0.74 -17.72 -5.85
C PHE A 240 -0.51 -17.25 -4.40
N ASN A 241 -0.55 -18.19 -3.46
CA ASN A 241 -0.25 -17.89 -2.05
C ASN A 241 1.18 -17.35 -1.85
N ALA A 242 2.14 -17.87 -2.59
CA ALA A 242 3.53 -17.41 -2.54
C ALA A 242 3.75 -16.00 -3.11
N ASN A 243 2.71 -15.41 -3.70
CA ASN A 243 2.73 -14.04 -4.22
C ASN A 243 3.84 -13.82 -5.27
N SER A 244 4.47 -12.65 -5.33
CA SER A 244 5.57 -12.33 -6.25
C SER A 244 6.87 -13.12 -5.99
N SER A 245 6.89 -14.05 -5.04
CA SER A 245 7.94 -15.08 -4.96
C SER A 245 7.65 -16.29 -5.83
N HIS A 246 6.37 -16.47 -6.26
CA HIS A 246 6.00 -17.59 -7.15
C HIS A 246 6.58 -17.38 -8.56
N PRO A 247 7.20 -18.43 -9.17
CA PRO A 247 7.81 -18.30 -10.51
C PRO A 247 6.83 -17.93 -11.62
N PHE A 248 5.53 -18.19 -11.46
CA PHE A 248 4.50 -17.87 -12.44
C PHE A 248 3.90 -16.47 -12.28
N GLU A 249 4.13 -15.79 -11.18
CA GLU A 249 3.85 -14.36 -11.02
C GLU A 249 5.07 -13.50 -11.39
N ASN A 250 6.26 -13.88 -10.91
CA ASN A 250 7.48 -13.10 -11.03
C ASN A 250 8.68 -13.99 -11.47
N PRO A 251 8.75 -14.41 -12.74
CA PRO A 251 9.72 -15.40 -13.20
C PRO A 251 11.15 -14.88 -13.33
N THR A 252 11.36 -13.59 -13.63
CA THR A 252 12.66 -13.05 -14.04
C THR A 252 13.09 -11.82 -13.24
N PRO A 253 14.38 -11.45 -13.23
CA PRO A 253 14.80 -10.17 -12.66
C PRO A 253 14.15 -8.94 -13.32
N TRP A 254 13.72 -9.06 -14.59
CA TRP A 254 13.01 -7.98 -15.29
C TRP A 254 11.57 -7.85 -14.85
N SER A 255 10.84 -8.96 -14.66
CA SER A 255 9.51 -8.91 -14.05
C SER A 255 9.59 -8.32 -12.65
N ASN A 256 10.54 -8.74 -11.83
CA ASN A 256 10.76 -8.21 -10.48
C ASN A 256 11.04 -6.70 -10.46
N PHE A 257 11.85 -6.21 -11.41
CA PHE A 257 12.08 -4.77 -11.56
C PHE A 257 10.81 -4.03 -11.99
N LEU A 258 10.05 -4.59 -12.93
CA LEU A 258 8.80 -4.02 -13.42
C LEU A 258 7.75 -3.94 -12.31
N GLU A 259 7.59 -4.99 -11.50
CA GLU A 259 6.67 -5.02 -10.37
C GLU A 259 6.99 -3.90 -9.38
N MET A 260 8.22 -3.82 -8.89
CA MET A 260 8.65 -2.73 -7.99
C MET A 260 8.42 -1.33 -8.60
N PHE A 261 8.67 -1.19 -9.91
CA PHE A 261 8.44 0.07 -10.61
C PHE A 261 6.94 0.42 -10.66
N LEU A 262 6.07 -0.54 -10.95
CA LEU A 262 4.62 -0.35 -10.98
C LEU A 262 4.09 0.07 -9.60
N ILE A 263 4.60 -0.52 -8.52
CA ILE A 263 4.22 -0.16 -7.15
C ILE A 263 4.44 1.34 -6.89
N LEU A 264 5.59 1.89 -7.25
CA LEU A 264 5.94 3.26 -6.84
C LEU A 264 5.65 4.35 -7.88
N VAL A 265 5.35 4.01 -9.13
CA VAL A 265 5.26 5.03 -10.21
C VAL A 265 4.09 6.00 -10.03
N ILE A 266 2.89 5.51 -9.65
CA ILE A 266 1.73 6.38 -9.40
C ILE A 266 1.87 7.16 -8.09
N PRO A 267 2.22 6.55 -6.94
CA PRO A 267 2.49 7.28 -5.70
C PRO A 267 3.48 8.42 -5.88
N THR A 268 4.62 8.15 -6.51
CA THR A 268 5.63 9.18 -6.82
C THR A 268 5.08 10.23 -7.78
N GLY A 269 4.30 9.80 -8.78
CA GLY A 269 3.62 10.68 -9.73
C GLY A 269 2.65 11.66 -9.07
N LEU A 270 1.95 11.25 -8.01
CA LEU A 270 1.03 12.09 -7.25
C LEU A 270 1.71 13.30 -6.60
N LEU A 271 2.98 13.19 -6.21
CA LEU A 271 3.73 14.33 -5.67
C LEU A 271 4.03 15.39 -6.75
N PHE A 272 4.32 14.95 -7.96
CA PHE A 272 4.42 15.87 -9.11
C PHE A 272 3.06 16.44 -9.48
N THR A 273 1.99 15.63 -9.43
CA THR A 273 0.60 16.09 -9.64
C THR A 273 0.23 17.19 -8.64
N PHE A 274 0.58 17.00 -7.37
CA PHE A 274 0.37 18.00 -6.32
C PHE A 274 1.09 19.31 -6.65
N GLY A 275 2.37 19.26 -7.01
CA GLY A 275 3.13 20.47 -7.39
C GLY A 275 2.56 21.20 -8.59
N GLU A 276 2.07 20.47 -9.61
CA GLU A 276 1.43 21.07 -10.81
C GLU A 276 0.06 21.69 -10.46
N MET A 277 -0.78 21.00 -9.69
CA MET A 277 -2.10 21.52 -9.30
C MET A 277 -2.01 22.71 -8.33
N CYS A 278 -1.00 22.73 -7.44
CA CYS A 278 -0.73 23.88 -6.57
C CYS A 278 -0.12 25.08 -7.30
N LYS A 279 0.34 24.90 -8.55
CA LYS A 279 1.13 25.90 -9.30
C LYS A 279 2.41 26.32 -8.56
N ASP A 280 2.88 25.50 -7.64
CA ASP A 280 4.13 25.64 -6.91
C ASP A 280 4.82 24.28 -6.79
N LYS A 281 5.70 23.99 -7.75
CA LYS A 281 6.44 22.72 -7.83
C LYS A 281 7.33 22.47 -6.62
N LYS A 282 7.78 23.54 -5.92
CA LYS A 282 8.65 23.41 -4.74
C LYS A 282 7.96 22.67 -3.61
N GLN A 283 6.63 22.80 -3.47
CA GLN A 283 5.85 22.07 -2.47
C GLN A 283 5.90 20.56 -2.72
N GLY A 284 5.64 20.14 -3.97
CA GLY A 284 5.75 18.72 -4.34
C GLY A 284 7.17 18.18 -4.16
N TYR A 285 8.19 18.95 -4.57
CA TYR A 285 9.59 18.53 -4.42
C TYR A 285 10.05 18.44 -2.97
N ALA A 286 9.60 19.31 -2.09
CA ALA A 286 9.96 19.27 -0.67
C ALA A 286 9.39 18.01 0.03
N VAL A 287 8.13 17.68 -0.26
CA VAL A 287 7.52 16.45 0.26
C VAL A 287 8.18 15.21 -0.34
N LEU A 288 8.44 15.19 -1.66
CA LEU A 288 9.16 14.10 -2.32
C LEU A 288 10.56 13.90 -1.74
N ALA A 289 11.29 14.99 -1.49
CA ALA A 289 12.63 14.92 -0.89
C ALA A 289 12.62 14.30 0.52
N SER A 290 11.62 14.65 1.34
CA SER A 290 11.42 14.04 2.66
C SER A 290 11.16 12.52 2.55
N MET A 291 10.26 12.13 1.64
CA MET A 291 9.93 10.73 1.40
C MET A 291 11.13 9.93 0.88
N LEU A 292 11.89 10.49 -0.08
CA LEU A 292 13.10 9.85 -0.61
C LEU A 292 14.19 9.70 0.45
N LEU A 293 14.36 10.70 1.32
CA LEU A 293 15.30 10.63 2.44
C LEU A 293 14.96 9.45 3.36
N LEU A 294 13.70 9.32 3.74
CA LEU A 294 13.22 8.21 4.57
C LEU A 294 13.37 6.87 3.85
N PHE A 295 13.00 6.80 2.57
CA PHE A 295 13.11 5.59 1.75
C PHE A 295 14.55 5.08 1.68
N VAL A 296 15.51 5.95 1.36
CA VAL A 296 16.93 5.59 1.26
C VAL A 296 17.48 5.15 2.62
N LEU A 297 17.07 5.81 3.70
CA LEU A 297 17.44 5.41 5.06
C LEU A 297 16.95 4.01 5.39
N MET A 298 15.66 3.73 5.16
CA MET A 298 15.02 2.44 5.44
C MET A 298 15.60 1.32 4.57
N LEU A 299 15.77 1.57 3.25
CA LEU A 299 16.44 0.62 2.35
C LEU A 299 17.87 0.32 2.80
N GLY A 300 18.61 1.35 3.23
CA GLY A 300 19.97 1.18 3.73
C GLY A 300 20.03 0.29 4.96
N VAL A 301 19.11 0.48 5.92
CA VAL A 301 19.03 -0.37 7.13
C VAL A 301 18.63 -1.80 6.77
N CYS A 302 17.58 -1.99 5.98
CA CYS A 302 17.11 -3.31 5.56
C CYS A 302 18.22 -4.09 4.82
N TYR A 303 18.81 -3.47 3.80
CA TYR A 303 19.87 -4.10 3.01
C TYR A 303 21.12 -4.41 3.83
N ALA A 304 21.57 -3.48 4.69
CA ALA A 304 22.75 -3.71 5.52
C ALA A 304 22.51 -4.88 6.49
N SER A 305 21.34 -4.92 7.16
CA SER A 305 20.98 -5.99 8.09
C SER A 305 21.03 -7.37 7.41
N GLU A 306 20.41 -7.50 6.24
CA GLU A 306 20.38 -8.75 5.50
C GLU A 306 21.76 -9.10 4.91
N LYS A 307 22.53 -8.11 4.47
CA LYS A 307 23.87 -8.32 3.88
C LYS A 307 24.93 -8.69 4.90
N TYR A 308 24.82 -8.22 6.15
CA TYR A 308 25.69 -8.69 7.24
C TYR A 308 25.43 -10.15 7.60
N GLY A 309 24.25 -10.65 7.26
CA GLY A 309 23.89 -12.05 7.33
C GLY A 309 23.44 -12.52 8.71
N ASN A 310 23.19 -13.81 8.80
CA ASN A 310 22.76 -14.48 10.04
C ASN A 310 23.96 -15.21 10.67
N PRO A 311 24.46 -14.77 11.85
CA PRO A 311 25.60 -15.38 12.53
C PRO A 311 25.33 -16.82 12.97
N ILE A 312 24.08 -17.20 13.23
CA ILE A 312 23.70 -18.56 13.60
C ILE A 312 23.93 -19.49 12.40
N VAL A 313 23.50 -19.08 11.21
CA VAL A 313 23.71 -19.84 9.97
C VAL A 313 25.19 -19.91 9.61
N ALA A 314 25.92 -18.80 9.79
CA ALA A 314 27.37 -18.78 9.57
C ALA A 314 28.12 -19.74 10.51
N ALA A 315 27.68 -19.88 11.76
CA ALA A 315 28.26 -20.81 12.73
C ALA A 315 28.09 -22.29 12.34
N GLN A 316 27.14 -22.61 11.46
CA GLN A 316 26.94 -23.95 10.89
C GLN A 316 27.91 -24.26 9.73
N GLY A 317 28.86 -23.38 9.44
CA GLY A 317 29.86 -23.58 8.38
C GLY A 317 29.39 -23.12 6.99
N ILE A 318 28.24 -22.47 6.88
CA ILE A 318 27.76 -21.89 5.62
C ILE A 318 28.55 -20.59 5.37
N SER A 319 29.23 -20.51 4.24
CA SER A 319 29.97 -19.32 3.81
C SER A 319 29.21 -18.53 2.74
N GLY A 320 29.37 -17.21 2.73
CA GLY A 320 28.74 -16.33 1.75
C GLY A 320 27.51 -15.61 2.30
N ASP A 321 26.46 -15.50 1.49
CA ASP A 321 25.21 -14.83 1.87
C ASP A 321 24.39 -15.72 2.83
N THR A 322 24.51 -15.51 4.14
CA THR A 322 23.91 -16.35 5.17
C THR A 322 22.47 -16.00 5.53
N ALA A 323 21.94 -14.85 5.06
CA ALA A 323 20.55 -14.45 5.26
C ALA A 323 19.69 -14.72 4.02
N MET A 324 19.80 -15.92 3.45
CA MET A 324 19.03 -16.33 2.25
C MET A 324 17.75 -17.09 2.58
N GLU A 325 17.51 -17.41 3.85
CA GLU A 325 16.25 -18.02 4.27
C GLU A 325 15.07 -17.15 3.81
N GLY A 326 14.02 -17.79 3.30
CA GLY A 326 12.82 -17.11 2.79
C GLY A 326 13.04 -16.19 1.58
N LYS A 327 14.22 -16.21 0.95
CA LYS A 327 14.55 -15.41 -0.24
C LYS A 327 14.82 -16.28 -1.43
N GLU A 328 14.32 -15.83 -2.59
CA GLU A 328 14.51 -16.53 -3.86
C GLU A 328 15.94 -16.34 -4.38
N VAL A 329 16.61 -17.43 -4.76
CA VAL A 329 17.99 -17.41 -5.29
C VAL A 329 18.09 -16.55 -6.55
N ARG A 330 17.03 -16.54 -7.40
CA ARG A 330 16.99 -15.74 -8.64
C ARG A 330 17.01 -14.23 -8.40
N PHE A 331 16.65 -13.78 -7.20
CA PHE A 331 16.62 -12.37 -6.83
C PHE A 331 17.78 -11.99 -5.89
N GLY A 332 18.15 -12.86 -4.96
CA GLY A 332 19.20 -12.62 -3.98
C GLY A 332 18.85 -11.54 -2.96
N ILE A 333 19.78 -11.25 -2.04
CA ILE A 333 19.55 -10.33 -0.90
C ILE A 333 19.23 -8.90 -1.37
N GLY A 334 19.96 -8.38 -2.36
CA GLY A 334 19.78 -7.00 -2.80
C GLY A 334 18.38 -6.70 -3.34
N SER A 335 17.90 -7.54 -4.28
CA SER A 335 16.56 -7.37 -4.85
C SER A 335 15.45 -7.67 -3.84
N SER A 336 15.64 -8.64 -2.93
CA SER A 336 14.67 -8.94 -1.88
C SER A 336 14.54 -7.78 -0.89
N SER A 337 15.66 -7.21 -0.43
CA SER A 337 15.64 -6.04 0.46
C SER A 337 14.99 -4.81 -0.19
N LEU A 338 15.28 -4.60 -1.50
CA LEU A 338 14.64 -3.51 -2.25
C LEU A 338 13.13 -3.75 -2.37
N PHE A 339 12.69 -4.96 -2.71
CA PHE A 339 11.27 -5.29 -2.86
C PHE A 339 10.53 -5.14 -1.52
N ALA A 340 11.09 -5.68 -0.43
CA ALA A 340 10.52 -5.55 0.91
C ALA A 340 10.35 -4.08 1.32
N THR A 341 11.36 -3.24 1.03
CA THR A 341 11.28 -1.79 1.31
C THR A 341 10.25 -1.11 0.42
N VAL A 342 10.19 -1.43 -0.87
CA VAL A 342 9.23 -0.86 -1.84
C VAL A 342 7.80 -1.20 -1.46
N THR A 343 7.52 -2.45 -1.18
CA THR A 343 6.15 -2.92 -0.92
C THR A 343 5.59 -2.38 0.39
N THR A 344 6.38 -2.33 1.45
CA THR A 344 5.94 -1.86 2.76
C THR A 344 5.96 -0.34 2.92
N THR A 345 6.68 0.36 2.03
CA THR A 345 6.57 1.83 1.94
C THR A 345 5.27 2.26 1.25
N ALA A 346 4.73 1.42 0.36
CA ALA A 346 3.69 1.77 -0.61
C ALA A 346 2.29 1.23 -0.30
N SER A 347 1.99 0.75 0.88
CA SER A 347 0.72 0.05 1.17
C SER A 347 0.44 -1.06 0.15
N CYS A 348 1.47 -1.79 -0.28
CA CYS A 348 1.36 -2.90 -1.21
C CYS A 348 1.71 -4.20 -0.49
N GLY A 349 0.85 -5.20 -0.59
CA GLY A 349 1.06 -6.49 0.05
C GLY A 349 1.86 -7.49 -0.77
N ALA A 350 2.34 -7.11 -1.95
CA ALA A 350 3.17 -7.97 -2.78
C ALA A 350 4.50 -8.28 -2.09
N VAL A 351 4.95 -9.52 -2.14
CA VAL A 351 6.20 -9.96 -1.54
C VAL A 351 6.94 -10.91 -2.47
N ASN A 352 8.24 -10.70 -2.67
CA ASN A 352 9.12 -11.63 -3.39
C ASN A 352 10.00 -12.47 -2.46
N SER A 353 9.80 -12.32 -1.17
CA SER A 353 10.55 -13.00 -0.12
C SER A 353 9.72 -13.03 1.17
N MET A 354 9.99 -13.95 2.04
CA MET A 354 9.28 -14.15 3.29
C MET A 354 9.82 -13.19 4.35
N HIS A 355 9.04 -12.17 4.73
CA HIS A 355 9.49 -11.14 5.66
C HIS A 355 9.75 -11.67 7.07
N ASP A 356 9.09 -12.76 7.46
CA ASP A 356 9.30 -13.46 8.72
C ASP A 356 10.73 -14.00 8.88
N SER A 357 11.34 -14.44 7.78
CA SER A 357 12.70 -14.96 7.72
C SER A 357 13.81 -13.90 7.63
N TYR A 358 13.44 -12.62 7.69
CA TYR A 358 14.43 -11.55 7.75
C TYR A 358 15.08 -11.51 9.14
N THR A 359 16.32 -10.99 9.21
CA THR A 359 16.96 -10.72 10.52
C THR A 359 16.10 -9.76 11.34
N GLY A 360 16.21 -9.76 12.66
CA GLY A 360 15.38 -8.93 13.52
C GLY A 360 15.35 -7.46 13.09
N THR A 361 16.52 -6.85 12.76
CA THR A 361 16.60 -5.48 12.25
C THR A 361 16.19 -5.34 10.78
N GLY A 362 16.37 -6.37 9.96
CA GLY A 362 15.86 -6.41 8.59
C GLY A 362 14.33 -6.40 8.54
N GLY A 363 13.69 -7.27 9.35
CA GLY A 363 12.24 -7.34 9.47
C GLY A 363 11.60 -6.16 10.20
N LEU A 364 12.37 -5.45 11.06
CA LEU A 364 11.92 -4.21 11.69
C LEU A 364 11.57 -3.13 10.65
N VAL A 365 12.30 -3.05 9.53
CA VAL A 365 12.07 -2.02 8.51
C VAL A 365 10.68 -2.12 7.88
N PRO A 366 10.23 -3.27 7.31
CA PRO A 366 8.87 -3.43 6.83
C PRO A 366 7.81 -3.09 7.89
N MET A 367 8.01 -3.59 9.11
CA MET A 367 7.10 -3.34 10.23
C MET A 367 7.01 -1.85 10.58
N LEU A 368 8.13 -1.16 10.69
CA LEU A 368 8.17 0.27 11.00
C LEU A 368 7.52 1.10 9.89
N GLN A 369 7.75 0.79 8.62
CA GLN A 369 7.14 1.51 7.51
C GLN A 369 5.61 1.44 7.56
N MET A 370 5.03 0.27 7.83
CA MET A 370 3.60 0.10 8.01
C MET A 370 3.07 0.85 9.25
N MET A 371 3.78 0.81 10.36
CA MET A 371 3.43 1.53 11.58
C MET A 371 3.48 3.05 11.43
N LEU A 372 4.37 3.58 10.59
CA LEU A 372 4.40 5.00 10.24
C LEU A 372 3.19 5.43 9.38
N GLY A 373 2.33 4.50 8.98
CA GLY A 373 1.17 4.72 8.12
C GLY A 373 1.52 4.75 6.63
N GLU A 374 2.64 4.10 6.26
CA GLU A 374 3.09 3.92 4.86
C GLU A 374 3.12 5.25 4.09
N VAL A 375 3.70 6.26 4.73
CA VAL A 375 3.74 7.62 4.19
C VAL A 375 5.00 7.90 3.37
N VAL A 376 5.91 6.94 3.27
CA VAL A 376 7.19 7.06 2.57
C VAL A 376 7.02 6.53 1.15
N LEU A 377 6.83 7.38 0.15
CA LEU A 377 6.44 7.01 -1.22
C LEU A 377 5.23 6.07 -1.24
N GLY A 378 4.31 6.28 -0.32
CA GLY A 378 3.24 5.34 0.02
C GLY A 378 2.23 5.07 -1.08
N GLY A 379 1.20 4.26 -0.79
CA GLY A 379 0.24 3.73 -1.75
C GLY A 379 -0.50 4.75 -2.61
N VAL A 380 -1.19 4.29 -3.65
CA VAL A 380 -1.95 5.14 -4.58
C VAL A 380 -2.94 6.04 -3.82
N GLY A 381 -2.56 7.28 -3.63
CA GLY A 381 -3.26 8.27 -2.81
C GLY A 381 -2.95 8.18 -1.32
N ALA A 382 -2.94 6.98 -0.72
CA ALA A 382 -2.79 6.79 0.71
C ALA A 382 -1.51 7.42 1.26
N GLY A 383 -0.38 7.18 0.63
CA GLY A 383 0.88 7.79 1.03
C GLY A 383 0.89 9.30 0.94
N PHE A 384 0.27 9.86 -0.11
CA PHE A 384 0.17 11.30 -0.24
C PHE A 384 -0.67 11.92 0.88
N TYR A 385 -1.92 11.48 1.07
CA TYR A 385 -2.75 12.09 2.10
C TYR A 385 -2.29 11.75 3.53
N GLY A 386 -1.70 10.59 3.76
CA GLY A 386 -1.06 10.26 5.02
C GLY A 386 0.13 11.16 5.33
N MET A 387 1.04 11.39 4.36
CA MET A 387 2.16 12.33 4.53
C MET A 387 1.65 13.76 4.75
N MET A 388 0.53 14.16 4.15
CA MET A 388 -0.06 15.48 4.36
C MET A 388 -0.53 15.68 5.80
N LEU A 389 -0.96 14.64 6.52
CA LEU A 389 -1.23 14.73 7.95
C LEU A 389 0.07 15.09 8.73
N TYR A 390 1.19 14.46 8.37
CA TYR A 390 2.49 14.84 8.96
C TYR A 390 2.94 16.25 8.57
N VAL A 391 2.64 16.70 7.35
CA VAL A 391 2.87 18.10 6.93
C VAL A 391 2.11 19.06 7.83
N PHE A 392 0.81 18.80 8.10
CA PHE A 392 0.01 19.65 8.99
C PHE A 392 0.57 19.70 10.41
N ILE A 393 0.95 18.55 10.99
CA ILE A 393 1.58 18.50 12.32
C ILE A 393 2.92 19.23 12.31
N THR A 394 3.76 19.01 11.31
CA THR A 394 5.07 19.68 11.20
C THR A 394 4.91 21.20 11.15
N VAL A 395 4.04 21.69 10.28
CA VAL A 395 3.77 23.13 10.14
C VAL A 395 3.19 23.71 11.44
N PHE A 396 2.31 22.96 12.11
CA PHE A 396 1.72 23.38 13.38
C PHE A 396 2.77 23.48 14.48
N ILE A 397 3.59 22.44 14.67
CA ILE A 397 4.66 22.43 15.70
C ILE A 397 5.68 23.54 15.44
N VAL A 398 6.19 23.64 14.21
CA VAL A 398 7.18 24.65 13.85
C VAL A 398 6.61 26.06 13.98
N GLY A 399 5.36 26.28 13.57
CA GLY A 399 4.66 27.56 13.73
C GLY A 399 4.59 27.99 15.19
N LEU A 400 4.16 27.09 16.07
CA LEU A 400 4.06 27.38 17.50
C LEU A 400 5.43 27.62 18.16
N MET A 401 6.44 26.82 17.82
CA MET A 401 7.80 26.97 18.38
C MET A 401 8.45 28.32 18.02
N VAL A 402 8.16 28.82 16.82
CA VAL A 402 8.72 30.10 16.32
C VAL A 402 7.80 31.29 16.66
N GLY A 403 6.66 31.06 17.32
CA GLY A 403 5.69 32.11 17.66
C GLY A 403 4.96 32.69 16.45
N ARG A 404 4.73 31.87 15.41
CA ARG A 404 4.07 32.26 14.16
C ARG A 404 2.76 31.51 13.99
N THR A 405 1.81 32.11 13.25
CA THR A 405 0.58 31.43 12.88
C THR A 405 0.90 30.27 11.95
N PRO A 406 0.49 29.02 12.26
CA PRO A 406 0.67 27.88 11.39
C PRO A 406 -0.11 28.06 10.08
N GLU A 407 0.57 28.07 8.95
CA GLU A 407 -0.02 28.26 7.62
C GLU A 407 0.57 27.27 6.62
N TYR A 408 -0.30 26.68 5.80
CA TYR A 408 0.12 25.86 4.67
C TYR A 408 -0.55 26.34 3.38
N LEU A 409 0.22 26.59 2.33
CA LEU A 409 -0.24 27.18 1.06
C LEU A 409 -1.06 28.47 1.27
N GLY A 410 -0.65 29.31 2.23
CA GLY A 410 -1.34 30.56 2.57
C GLY A 410 -2.66 30.39 3.31
N LYS A 411 -2.98 29.19 3.78
CA LYS A 411 -4.18 28.91 4.57
C LYS A 411 -3.81 28.58 6.01
N LYS A 412 -4.51 29.19 6.96
CA LYS A 412 -4.29 28.93 8.39
C LYS A 412 -4.70 27.52 8.76
N ILE A 413 -3.86 26.85 9.55
CA ILE A 413 -4.16 25.57 10.19
C ILE A 413 -4.72 25.92 11.59
N GLU A 414 -5.97 25.59 11.82
CA GLU A 414 -6.70 25.90 13.06
C GLU A 414 -6.90 24.61 13.89
N ALA A 415 -7.43 24.75 15.09
CA ALA A 415 -7.64 23.63 16.01
C ALA A 415 -8.42 22.47 15.39
N LYS A 416 -9.38 22.76 14.52
CA LYS A 416 -10.20 21.73 13.86
C LYS A 416 -9.38 20.83 12.93
N GLU A 417 -8.50 21.41 12.09
CA GLU A 417 -7.62 20.62 11.24
C GLU A 417 -6.60 19.83 12.06
N VAL A 418 -6.10 20.40 13.15
CA VAL A 418 -5.15 19.72 14.05
C VAL A 418 -5.81 18.53 14.74
N VAL A 419 -7.02 18.67 15.27
CA VAL A 419 -7.77 17.55 15.91
C VAL A 419 -8.03 16.43 14.90
N LEU A 420 -8.46 16.76 13.69
CA LEU A 420 -8.68 15.76 12.62
C LEU A 420 -7.38 15.07 12.21
N THR A 421 -6.29 15.83 12.13
CA THR A 421 -4.95 15.30 11.82
C THR A 421 -4.49 14.32 12.90
N ILE A 422 -4.62 14.71 14.17
CA ILE A 422 -4.26 13.83 15.30
C ILE A 422 -5.13 12.57 15.31
N ALA A 423 -6.43 12.69 15.04
CA ALA A 423 -7.32 11.54 14.96
C ALA A 423 -6.88 10.57 13.83
N GLY A 424 -6.55 11.09 12.64
CA GLY A 424 -6.07 10.28 11.51
C GLY A 424 -4.74 9.57 11.77
N LEU A 425 -3.89 10.08 12.66
CA LEU A 425 -2.61 9.46 13.03
C LEU A 425 -2.75 8.50 14.24
N LEU A 426 -3.52 8.88 15.26
CA LEU A 426 -3.58 8.12 16.52
C LEU A 426 -4.55 6.93 16.48
N ILE A 427 -5.68 7.02 15.75
CA ILE A 427 -6.65 5.91 15.72
C ILE A 427 -6.01 4.66 15.10
N PRO A 428 -5.32 4.72 13.94
CA PRO A 428 -4.59 3.57 13.41
C PRO A 428 -3.56 3.01 14.40
N ALA A 429 -2.75 3.87 14.99
CA ALA A 429 -1.72 3.47 15.95
C ALA A 429 -2.30 2.78 17.20
N ALA A 430 -3.35 3.34 17.77
CA ALA A 430 -4.06 2.75 18.91
C ALA A 430 -4.66 1.39 18.54
N THR A 431 -5.19 1.24 17.32
CA THR A 431 -5.75 -0.03 16.84
C THR A 431 -4.68 -1.10 16.74
N ILE A 432 -3.52 -0.80 16.14
CA ILE A 432 -2.38 -1.73 16.06
C ILE A 432 -1.99 -2.22 17.44
N LEU A 433 -1.70 -1.30 18.36
CA LEU A 433 -1.20 -1.64 19.69
C LEU A 433 -2.23 -2.39 20.54
N THR A 434 -3.50 -1.97 20.49
CA THR A 434 -4.56 -2.59 21.30
C THR A 434 -4.88 -4.00 20.80
N MET A 435 -5.07 -4.19 19.47
CA MET A 435 -5.39 -5.50 18.92
C MET A 435 -4.23 -6.48 19.10
N SER A 436 -2.98 -6.00 18.95
CA SER A 436 -1.79 -6.82 19.23
C SER A 436 -1.73 -7.24 20.70
N ALA A 437 -1.91 -6.30 21.63
CA ALA A 437 -1.88 -6.57 23.05
C ALA A 437 -2.98 -7.59 23.46
N VAL A 438 -4.20 -7.42 22.97
CA VAL A 438 -5.30 -8.37 23.25
C VAL A 438 -5.00 -9.75 22.68
N SER A 439 -4.40 -9.85 21.47
CA SER A 439 -4.03 -11.14 20.88
C SER A 439 -2.88 -11.82 21.64
N CYS A 440 -1.93 -11.07 22.18
CA CYS A 440 -0.88 -11.63 23.04
C CYS A 440 -1.42 -12.18 24.38
N LEU A 441 -2.54 -11.67 24.87
CA LEU A 441 -3.13 -12.05 26.17
C LEU A 441 -4.19 -13.15 26.06
N THR A 442 -4.60 -13.54 24.85
CA THR A 442 -5.66 -14.53 24.63
C THR A 442 -5.11 -15.83 24.04
N GLU A 443 -5.65 -16.97 24.47
CA GLU A 443 -5.29 -18.28 23.91
C GLU A 443 -5.53 -18.34 22.39
N ALA A 444 -6.64 -17.76 21.92
CA ALA A 444 -6.98 -17.73 20.50
C ALA A 444 -5.97 -16.92 19.66
N GLY A 445 -5.41 -15.86 20.23
CA GLY A 445 -4.36 -15.07 19.59
C GLY A 445 -3.01 -15.79 19.60
N GLN A 446 -2.64 -16.38 20.73
CA GLN A 446 -1.38 -17.14 20.86
C GLN A 446 -1.35 -18.42 20.00
N ALA A 447 -2.52 -19.03 19.76
CA ALA A 447 -2.61 -20.23 18.92
C ALA A 447 -2.18 -20.03 17.45
N GLY A 448 -2.09 -18.79 17.00
CA GLY A 448 -1.67 -18.46 15.64
C GLY A 448 -0.17 -18.23 15.46
N ILE A 449 0.62 -18.10 16.52
CA ILE A 449 2.07 -17.87 16.42
C ILE A 449 2.81 -19.17 16.11
N SER A 450 3.81 -19.10 15.26
CA SER A 450 4.69 -20.24 14.94
C SER A 450 5.97 -20.23 15.77
N ASN A 451 6.45 -19.05 16.15
CA ASN A 451 7.68 -18.89 16.91
C ASN A 451 7.39 -18.26 18.28
N PRO A 452 7.92 -18.84 19.39
CA PRO A 452 7.70 -18.27 20.72
C PRO A 452 8.57 -17.01 20.95
N GLY A 453 8.28 -16.29 22.04
CA GLY A 453 9.10 -15.18 22.50
C GLY A 453 8.97 -13.89 21.69
N PRO A 454 10.05 -13.11 21.55
CA PRO A 454 10.04 -11.82 20.84
C PRO A 454 9.66 -11.90 19.37
N HIS A 455 10.00 -13.01 18.70
CA HIS A 455 9.62 -13.25 17.32
C HIS A 455 8.11 -13.43 17.17
N GLY A 456 7.47 -14.22 18.03
CA GLY A 456 6.01 -14.39 18.05
C GLY A 456 5.25 -13.09 18.35
N LEU A 457 5.81 -12.20 19.20
CA LEU A 457 5.27 -10.84 19.33
C LEU A 457 5.35 -10.08 18.01
N SER A 458 6.46 -10.23 17.28
CA SER A 458 6.64 -9.59 15.97
C SER A 458 5.65 -10.13 14.93
N GLU A 459 5.33 -11.45 14.93
CA GLU A 459 4.32 -12.05 14.06
C GLU A 459 2.94 -11.40 14.27
N ILE A 460 2.49 -11.29 15.51
CA ILE A 460 1.20 -10.66 15.86
C ILE A 460 1.21 -9.17 15.49
N LEU A 461 2.25 -8.46 15.89
CA LEU A 461 2.37 -7.02 15.68
C LEU A 461 2.41 -6.67 14.19
N TYR A 462 3.12 -7.47 13.39
CA TYR A 462 3.18 -7.33 11.95
C TYR A 462 1.80 -7.54 11.30
N GLY A 463 1.08 -8.59 11.71
CA GLY A 463 -0.26 -8.88 11.18
C GLY A 463 -1.22 -7.71 11.36
N PHE A 464 -1.27 -7.10 12.56
CA PHE A 464 -2.11 -5.93 12.80
C PHE A 464 -1.56 -4.65 12.20
N ALA A 465 -0.24 -4.46 12.13
CA ALA A 465 0.36 -3.32 11.42
C ALA A 465 0.04 -3.36 9.93
N SER A 466 0.15 -4.53 9.30
CA SER A 466 -0.23 -4.76 7.91
C SER A 466 -1.73 -4.54 7.67
N GLY A 467 -2.60 -5.07 8.54
CA GLY A 467 -4.04 -4.88 8.44
C GLY A 467 -4.45 -3.41 8.55
N VAL A 468 -4.01 -2.72 9.59
CA VAL A 468 -4.36 -1.30 9.83
C VAL A 468 -3.71 -0.37 8.81
N GLY A 469 -2.45 -0.64 8.41
CA GLY A 469 -1.78 0.11 7.34
C GLY A 469 -2.42 -0.08 5.97
N ASN A 470 -3.28 -1.10 5.81
CA ASN A 470 -3.81 -1.54 4.53
C ASN A 470 -2.70 -2.00 3.56
N ASN A 471 -1.68 -2.66 4.10
CA ASN A 471 -0.56 -3.19 3.33
C ASN A 471 -0.90 -4.54 2.67
N GLY A 472 -1.19 -5.55 3.49
CA GLY A 472 -1.54 -6.91 3.04
C GLY A 472 -0.39 -7.91 3.06
N SER A 473 0.87 -7.50 3.19
CA SER A 473 1.97 -8.45 3.38
C SER A 473 1.80 -9.19 4.71
N ALA A 474 2.05 -10.50 4.69
CA ALA A 474 2.03 -11.32 5.89
C ALA A 474 3.45 -11.49 6.43
N PHE A 475 3.55 -11.56 7.76
CA PHE A 475 4.64 -12.25 8.41
C PHE A 475 4.24 -13.71 8.38
N ALA A 476 4.90 -14.51 7.61
CA ALA A 476 4.43 -15.84 7.22
C ALA A 476 4.33 -16.85 8.38
N GLY A 477 4.96 -16.57 9.53
CA GLY A 477 4.83 -17.33 10.76
C GLY A 477 3.44 -17.27 11.41
N LEU A 478 2.64 -16.22 11.14
CA LEU A 478 1.32 -16.07 11.73
C LEU A 478 0.27 -16.94 11.03
N GLY A 479 -0.29 -17.93 11.73
CA GLY A 479 -1.44 -18.74 11.30
C GLY A 479 -2.74 -17.95 11.31
N ALA A 480 -2.97 -17.11 10.30
CA ALA A 480 -4.04 -16.12 10.28
C ALA A 480 -5.43 -16.68 9.90
N ASN A 481 -5.54 -17.90 9.36
CA ASN A 481 -6.83 -18.46 8.99
C ASN A 481 -7.59 -19.06 10.19
N SER A 482 -7.95 -18.22 11.12
CA SER A 482 -8.77 -18.56 12.28
C SER A 482 -9.92 -17.55 12.41
N LEU A 483 -10.98 -17.90 13.16
CA LEU A 483 -12.06 -16.94 13.44
C LEU A 483 -11.51 -15.67 14.08
N TRP A 484 -10.55 -15.80 15.02
CA TRP A 484 -9.92 -14.70 15.73
C TRP A 484 -9.26 -13.71 14.77
N TYR A 485 -8.28 -14.18 14.01
CA TYR A 485 -7.53 -13.28 13.12
C TYR A 485 -8.32 -12.82 11.91
N ASN A 486 -9.14 -13.68 11.30
CA ASN A 486 -9.97 -13.27 10.17
C ASN A 486 -10.92 -12.11 10.54
N VAL A 487 -11.54 -12.16 11.73
CA VAL A 487 -12.45 -11.09 12.16
C VAL A 487 -11.67 -9.84 12.60
N LEU A 488 -10.66 -10.00 13.46
CA LEU A 488 -9.94 -8.84 13.99
C LEU A 488 -9.11 -8.11 12.93
N ILE A 489 -8.40 -8.82 12.05
CA ILE A 489 -7.67 -8.20 10.95
C ILE A 489 -8.65 -7.56 9.95
N GLY A 490 -9.79 -8.20 9.68
CA GLY A 490 -10.85 -7.61 8.86
C GLY A 490 -11.36 -6.27 9.42
N LEU A 491 -11.63 -6.20 10.70
CA LEU A 491 -12.00 -4.95 11.38
C LEU A 491 -10.86 -3.94 11.41
N ALA A 492 -9.63 -4.39 11.65
CA ALA A 492 -8.44 -3.55 11.61
C ALA A 492 -8.26 -2.85 10.27
N MET A 493 -8.45 -3.58 9.16
CA MET A 493 -8.39 -3.04 7.80
C MET A 493 -9.45 -1.96 7.55
N LEU A 494 -10.68 -2.18 8.00
CA LEU A 494 -11.76 -1.19 7.89
C LEU A 494 -11.46 0.06 8.71
N ILE A 495 -11.01 -0.10 9.95
CA ILE A 495 -10.64 1.03 10.81
C ILE A 495 -9.47 1.79 10.18
N GLY A 496 -8.41 1.12 9.79
CA GLY A 496 -7.22 1.74 9.18
C GLY A 496 -7.58 2.59 7.96
N ARG A 497 -8.43 2.07 7.08
CA ARG A 497 -8.84 2.78 5.86
C ARG A 497 -9.66 4.03 6.16
N PHE A 498 -10.75 3.88 6.91
CA PHE A 498 -11.73 4.95 7.08
C PHE A 498 -11.36 5.95 8.19
N ALA A 499 -10.61 5.54 9.22
CA ALA A 499 -10.10 6.46 10.22
C ALA A 499 -9.08 7.48 9.67
N VAL A 500 -8.52 7.23 8.49
CA VAL A 500 -7.66 8.20 7.79
C VAL A 500 -8.46 8.96 6.72
N ILE A 501 -9.21 8.27 5.88
CA ILE A 501 -9.94 8.90 4.75
C ILE A 501 -10.95 9.95 5.23
N VAL A 502 -11.75 9.65 6.27
CA VAL A 502 -12.80 10.56 6.74
C VAL A 502 -12.23 11.87 7.29
N PRO A 503 -11.24 11.88 8.21
CA PRO A 503 -10.56 13.10 8.62
C PRO A 503 -9.91 13.86 7.47
N VAL A 504 -9.27 13.17 6.52
CA VAL A 504 -8.62 13.80 5.35
C VAL A 504 -9.64 14.55 4.49
N LEU A 505 -10.79 13.95 4.18
CA LEU A 505 -11.86 14.60 3.42
C LEU A 505 -12.47 15.77 4.20
N ALA A 506 -12.61 15.66 5.52
CA ALA A 506 -13.09 16.74 6.36
C ALA A 506 -12.08 17.92 6.40
N ILE A 507 -10.78 17.64 6.48
CA ILE A 507 -9.71 18.64 6.35
C ILE A 507 -9.80 19.31 4.98
N ALA A 508 -9.92 18.52 3.90
CA ALA A 508 -10.04 19.04 2.53
C ALA A 508 -11.21 20.01 2.39
N GLY A 509 -12.41 19.64 2.91
CA GLY A 509 -13.58 20.48 2.90
C GLY A 509 -13.39 21.78 3.68
N ASN A 510 -12.81 21.71 4.88
CA ASN A 510 -12.51 22.91 5.66
C ASN A 510 -11.49 23.82 4.98
N MET A 511 -10.40 23.23 4.45
CA MET A 511 -9.36 24.00 3.76
C MET A 511 -9.88 24.68 2.49
N ALA A 512 -10.84 24.08 1.76
CA ALA A 512 -11.45 24.66 0.57
C ALA A 512 -12.25 25.94 0.88
N THR A 513 -12.85 26.06 2.06
CA THR A 513 -13.61 27.26 2.45
C THR A 513 -12.73 28.44 2.87
N LYS A 514 -11.45 28.20 3.18
CA LYS A 514 -10.55 29.25 3.68
C LYS A 514 -10.07 30.20 2.59
N LYS A 515 -9.79 31.45 3.01
CA LYS A 515 -9.12 32.46 2.19
C LYS A 515 -7.62 32.18 2.16
N ILE A 516 -6.98 32.51 1.05
CA ILE A 516 -5.53 32.49 0.92
C ILE A 516 -4.98 33.83 1.39
N ALA A 517 -4.16 33.83 2.43
CA ALA A 517 -3.42 35.00 2.88
C ALA A 517 -2.13 35.16 2.05
N PRO A 518 -1.73 36.39 1.73
CA PRO A 518 -0.44 36.61 1.06
C PRO A 518 0.71 36.23 1.98
N ALA A 519 1.76 35.65 1.42
CA ALA A 519 2.97 35.34 2.16
C ALA A 519 3.60 36.65 2.71
N ASN A 520 4.03 36.60 3.97
CA ASN A 520 4.71 37.70 4.65
C ASN A 520 6.04 37.22 5.26
N ALA A 521 6.81 38.13 5.84
CA ALA A 521 8.09 37.80 6.47
C ALA A 521 7.96 36.77 7.61
N GLY A 522 6.76 36.56 8.13
CA GLY A 522 6.43 35.56 9.13
C GLY A 522 6.05 34.19 8.56
N THR A 523 5.84 34.03 7.26
CA THR A 523 5.43 32.74 6.67
C THR A 523 6.61 31.77 6.62
N PHE A 524 6.42 30.56 7.14
CA PHE A 524 7.43 29.51 7.06
C PHE A 524 7.49 28.93 5.65
N ASN A 525 8.70 28.84 5.07
CA ASN A 525 8.88 28.33 3.71
C ASN A 525 8.80 26.81 3.66
N THR A 526 7.61 26.26 3.37
CA THR A 526 7.35 24.82 3.24
C THR A 526 7.86 24.20 1.94
N GLY A 527 8.36 25.00 1.00
CA GLY A 527 9.02 24.54 -0.25
C GLY A 527 10.54 24.42 -0.14
N SER A 528 11.13 24.49 1.05
CA SER A 528 12.58 24.47 1.28
C SER A 528 13.13 23.08 1.63
N SER A 529 14.43 22.88 1.43
CA SER A 529 15.14 21.67 1.88
C SER A 529 15.11 21.49 3.40
N LEU A 530 15.15 22.61 4.15
CA LEU A 530 15.01 22.58 5.61
C LEU A 530 13.65 21.97 6.01
N PHE A 531 12.56 22.35 5.32
CA PHE A 531 11.26 21.77 5.58
C PHE A 531 11.24 20.26 5.31
N ALA A 532 11.87 19.81 4.22
CA ALA A 532 11.96 18.38 3.90
C ALA A 532 12.65 17.58 5.01
N VAL A 533 13.75 18.08 5.56
CA VAL A 533 14.47 17.42 6.68
C VAL A 533 13.64 17.44 7.96
N LEU A 534 13.01 18.57 8.27
CA LEU A 534 12.14 18.69 9.46
C LEU A 534 10.94 17.74 9.37
N LEU A 535 10.32 17.63 8.20
CA LEU A 535 9.19 16.72 7.97
C LEU A 535 9.62 15.26 8.18
N ALA A 536 10.76 14.85 7.60
CA ALA A 536 11.32 13.51 7.83
C ALA A 536 11.61 13.25 9.32
N GLY A 537 12.18 14.24 10.02
CA GLY A 537 12.42 14.17 11.45
C GLY A 537 11.15 14.02 12.29
N VAL A 538 10.09 14.77 11.95
CA VAL A 538 8.79 14.67 12.64
C VAL A 538 8.15 13.30 12.42
N VAL A 539 8.20 12.75 11.21
CA VAL A 539 7.70 11.39 10.92
C VAL A 539 8.40 10.36 11.81
N LEU A 540 9.73 10.40 11.88
CA LEU A 540 10.51 9.48 12.71
C LEU A 540 10.25 9.65 14.21
N ILE A 541 10.16 10.90 14.70
CA ILE A 541 9.93 11.18 16.12
C ILE A 541 8.52 10.71 16.53
N VAL A 542 7.50 11.03 15.75
CA VAL A 542 6.12 10.58 16.05
C VAL A 542 6.05 9.06 16.04
N GLY A 543 6.65 8.41 15.02
CA GLY A 543 6.73 6.95 14.97
C GLY A 543 7.45 6.33 16.16
N ALA A 544 8.61 6.88 16.53
CA ALA A 544 9.37 6.40 17.68
C ALA A 544 8.60 6.57 19.00
N LEU A 545 8.00 7.73 19.24
CA LEU A 545 7.21 7.97 20.44
C LEU A 545 6.02 7.02 20.57
N THR A 546 5.46 6.60 19.44
CA THR A 546 4.27 5.74 19.40
C THR A 546 4.63 4.25 19.53
N PHE A 547 5.65 3.79 18.80
CA PHE A 547 5.87 2.36 18.58
C PHE A 547 7.18 1.80 19.14
N LEU A 548 8.13 2.66 19.60
CA LEU A 548 9.42 2.18 20.07
C LEU A 548 9.34 1.10 21.16
N PRO A 549 8.43 1.17 22.16
CA PRO A 549 8.35 0.12 23.17
C PRO A 549 8.00 -1.26 22.57
N ALA A 550 7.05 -1.31 21.62
CA ALA A 550 6.65 -2.55 20.96
C ALA A 550 7.77 -3.10 20.05
N LEU A 551 8.42 -2.22 19.29
CA LEU A 551 9.57 -2.58 18.45
C LEU A 551 10.79 -3.03 19.28
N ALA A 552 10.98 -2.48 20.47
CA ALA A 552 12.04 -2.89 21.36
C ALA A 552 11.82 -4.31 21.90
N LEU A 553 10.59 -4.66 22.24
CA LEU A 553 10.23 -5.98 22.78
C LEU A 553 10.17 -7.09 21.71
N GLY A 554 9.86 -6.75 20.49
CA GLY A 554 9.83 -7.66 19.33
C GLY A 554 11.18 -7.69 18.60
N PRO A 555 11.26 -7.02 17.42
CA PRO A 555 12.37 -7.21 16.49
C PRO A 555 13.74 -6.78 17.02
N ILE A 556 13.84 -5.82 17.95
CA ILE A 556 15.13 -5.41 18.51
C ILE A 556 15.68 -6.48 19.46
N VAL A 557 14.86 -7.04 20.35
CA VAL A 557 15.28 -8.15 21.24
C VAL A 557 15.56 -9.40 20.43
N ASP A 558 14.77 -9.69 19.40
CA ASP A 558 15.00 -10.79 18.46
C ASP A 558 16.41 -10.68 17.81
N GLN A 559 16.75 -9.51 17.30
CA GLN A 559 18.09 -9.23 16.77
C GLN A 559 19.21 -9.48 17.81
N LEU A 560 19.00 -9.04 19.06
CA LEU A 560 19.99 -9.22 20.13
C LEU A 560 20.18 -10.70 20.47
N PHE A 561 19.11 -11.51 20.45
CA PHE A 561 19.20 -12.94 20.70
C PHE A 561 19.90 -13.65 19.55
N MET A 562 19.60 -13.30 18.31
CA MET A 562 20.29 -13.83 17.14
C MET A 562 21.82 -13.55 17.21
N LEU A 563 22.23 -12.33 17.63
CA LEU A 563 23.65 -11.99 17.81
C LEU A 563 24.32 -12.76 18.94
N GLN A 564 23.56 -13.23 19.94
CA GLN A 564 24.04 -14.08 21.02
C GLN A 564 24.03 -15.58 20.68
N GLY A 565 23.62 -15.94 19.45
CA GLY A 565 23.49 -17.33 19.03
C GLY A 565 22.31 -18.08 19.69
N LYS A 566 21.34 -17.34 20.25
CA LYS A 566 20.13 -17.92 20.85
C LYS A 566 19.05 -18.06 19.79
N VAL A 567 18.45 -19.25 19.75
CA VAL A 567 17.22 -19.56 18.98
C VAL A 567 16.07 -19.77 19.97
N PHE A 568 14.87 -19.55 19.52
CA PHE A 568 13.65 -19.68 20.33
C PHE A 568 13.05 -21.07 20.24
#